data_e766c91206bc990cdd073e01b8d3ae48
#
_entry.id   e766c91206bc990cdd073e01b8d3ae48
#
_cell.length_a   1.000
_cell.length_b   1.000
_cell.length_c   1.000
_cell.angle_alpha   90.00
_cell.angle_beta   90.00
_cell.angle_gamma   90.00
#
_symmetry.space_group_name_H-M   'P 1'
#
loop_
_entity.id
_entity.type
_entity.pdbx_description
1 polymer ?
#
loop_
_entity_poly.entity_id
_entity_poly.type
_entity_poly.pdbx_seq_one_letter_code
_entity_poly.pdbx_strand_id
1 'polypeptide(L)'
;MATELTRRAAIGVGVGAGVGFAAMGTTGPAAAGGPGGGARIRRTYQRQKERAGGVWHSHIAMVDAAGAMQPVVEDDPDFGVHGYSVQKLAVATAVMDKIDRGELALGDRLDLPAGLILGGSGIYHLHTVWGDEITVANFLTALLLVSDNTAVRMCGRVVPALEINEILAAKGFAHTRVEPVANPNRFFLGVTTPREMHDLLTRLADQTLLSPASCRFLLSITRWVNGYHDGIRRNMSSNERSRVATKYGADFNELGAARHEAGIMFGTDGAPVLTYAMFAEGLGELDNYGATHPAVQAHAVLGRTMFDTIGTAAGPSTLARHTVPEFHPVDGG
;
A
#
# COMPACT_ATOMS: atom_id res chain seq x y z
N MET A 1 -17.72 -44.85 31.31
CA MET A 1 -18.84 -45.28 30.47
C MET A 1 -18.81 -44.44 29.21
N ALA A 2 -18.30 -45.04 28.16
CA ALA A 2 -18.14 -44.43 26.85
C ALA A 2 -19.41 -44.72 26.03
N THR A 3 -19.87 -43.78 25.24
CA THR A 3 -20.89 -44.04 24.23
C THR A 3 -20.40 -43.47 22.91
N GLU A 4 -19.95 -44.35 22.04
CA GLU A 4 -19.64 -44.11 20.64
C GLU A 4 -20.94 -43.88 19.85
N LEU A 5 -20.91 -42.93 18.91
CA LEU A 5 -21.92 -42.74 17.88
C LEU A 5 -21.30 -42.96 16.50
N THR A 6 -21.60 -44.11 15.92
CA THR A 6 -21.24 -44.55 14.60
C THR A 6 -22.07 -43.83 13.53
N ARG A 7 -21.43 -43.26 12.53
CA ARG A 7 -22.05 -42.75 11.28
C ARG A 7 -22.02 -43.84 10.22
N ARG A 8 -23.21 -44.20 9.71
CA ARG A 8 -23.35 -45.04 8.51
C ARG A 8 -23.48 -44.18 7.27
N ALA A 9 -22.65 -44.44 6.29
CA ALA A 9 -22.70 -43.90 4.93
C ALA A 9 -23.78 -44.64 4.13
N ALA A 10 -24.53 -43.90 3.33
CA ALA A 10 -25.41 -44.45 2.26
C ALA A 10 -24.82 -44.09 0.91
N ILE A 11 -24.46 -45.11 0.14
CA ILE A 11 -24.01 -45.05 -1.26
C ILE A 11 -25.23 -45.22 -2.13
N GLY A 12 -25.48 -44.23 -3.02
CA GLY A 12 -26.44 -44.32 -4.11
C GLY A 12 -25.70 -44.35 -5.44
N VAL A 13 -25.77 -45.47 -6.14
CA VAL A 13 -25.23 -45.64 -7.49
C VAL A 13 -26.34 -45.31 -8.48
N GLY A 14 -26.11 -44.34 -9.37
CA GLY A 14 -26.93 -44.06 -10.51
C GLY A 14 -26.09 -44.07 -11.80
N VAL A 15 -26.28 -45.11 -12.61
CA VAL A 15 -25.68 -45.24 -13.94
C VAL A 15 -26.58 -44.56 -14.96
N GLY A 16 -26.04 -43.59 -15.71
CA GLY A 16 -26.70 -42.99 -16.87
C GLY A 16 -25.65 -42.69 -17.95
N ALA A 17 -25.59 -43.54 -18.96
CA ALA A 17 -24.72 -43.34 -20.13
C ALA A 17 -25.38 -42.31 -21.07
N GLY A 18 -24.66 -41.20 -21.34
CA GLY A 18 -24.99 -40.24 -22.38
C GLY A 18 -23.70 -39.83 -23.09
N VAL A 19 -23.48 -40.37 -24.30
CA VAL A 19 -22.40 -39.99 -25.19
C VAL A 19 -22.78 -38.68 -25.86
N GLY A 20 -22.20 -37.56 -25.37
CA GLY A 20 -22.29 -36.26 -26.02
C GLY A 20 -20.91 -35.85 -26.52
N PHE A 21 -20.72 -35.81 -27.85
CA PHE A 21 -19.57 -35.18 -28.48
C PHE A 21 -19.57 -33.68 -28.14
N ALA A 22 -18.74 -33.25 -27.20
CA ALA A 22 -18.48 -31.84 -26.98
C ALA A 22 -17.30 -31.41 -27.88
N ALA A 23 -17.59 -30.50 -28.80
CA ALA A 23 -16.58 -29.81 -29.59
C ALA A 23 -15.59 -29.14 -28.63
N MET A 24 -14.30 -29.46 -28.79
CA MET A 24 -13.20 -28.72 -28.14
C MET A 24 -13.19 -27.30 -28.72
N GLY A 25 -13.89 -26.40 -28.05
CA GLY A 25 -13.69 -24.98 -28.22
C GLY A 25 -12.31 -24.65 -27.64
N THR A 26 -11.38 -24.29 -28.50
CA THR A 26 -10.12 -23.63 -28.10
C THR A 26 -10.50 -22.36 -27.34
N THR A 27 -10.38 -22.38 -26.03
CA THR A 27 -10.41 -21.18 -25.23
C THR A 27 -9.18 -20.37 -25.61
N GLY A 28 -9.35 -19.47 -26.55
CA GLY A 28 -8.38 -18.41 -26.81
C GLY A 28 -8.14 -17.63 -25.53
N PRO A 29 -6.97 -16.96 -25.37
CA PRO A 29 -6.68 -16.17 -24.18
C PRO A 29 -7.82 -15.18 -23.97
N ALA A 30 -8.34 -15.14 -22.72
CA ALA A 30 -9.40 -14.23 -22.33
C ALA A 30 -9.03 -12.82 -22.81
N ALA A 31 -9.91 -12.18 -23.57
CA ALA A 31 -9.69 -10.89 -24.16
C ALA A 31 -9.29 -9.89 -23.06
N ALA A 32 -8.10 -9.35 -23.17
CA ALA A 32 -7.55 -8.33 -22.30
C ALA A 32 -8.51 -7.13 -22.19
N GLY A 33 -8.65 -6.63 -21.01
CA GLY A 33 -9.36 -5.45 -20.53
C GLY A 33 -10.33 -4.76 -21.49
N GLY A 34 -11.62 -5.06 -21.40
CA GLY A 34 -12.63 -4.33 -22.14
C GLY A 34 -12.68 -2.85 -21.72
N PRO A 35 -13.09 -1.92 -22.61
CA PRO A 35 -13.15 -0.47 -22.37
C PRO A 35 -14.01 -0.03 -21.17
N GLY A 36 -14.69 -0.96 -20.48
CA GLY A 36 -15.56 -0.71 -19.34
C GLY A 36 -14.88 -0.63 -17.97
N GLY A 37 -13.70 -1.25 -17.77
CA GLY A 37 -13.09 -1.37 -16.45
C GLY A 37 -12.65 -0.03 -15.86
N GLY A 38 -11.85 0.71 -16.59
CA GLY A 38 -11.42 2.06 -16.16
C GLY A 38 -12.59 3.03 -15.97
N ALA A 39 -13.63 2.93 -16.82
CA ALA A 39 -14.84 3.73 -16.67
C ALA A 39 -15.61 3.40 -15.38
N ARG A 40 -15.62 2.14 -14.95
CA ARG A 40 -16.21 1.72 -13.67
C ARG A 40 -15.47 2.35 -12.51
N ILE A 41 -14.14 2.30 -12.49
CA ILE A 41 -13.31 2.93 -11.45
C ILE A 41 -13.58 4.44 -11.40
N ARG A 42 -13.53 5.15 -12.53
CA ARG A 42 -13.82 6.60 -12.61
C ARG A 42 -15.18 6.96 -12.03
N ARG A 43 -16.23 6.26 -12.44
CA ARG A 43 -17.60 6.53 -11.93
C ARG A 43 -17.71 6.28 -10.43
N THR A 44 -17.04 5.25 -9.92
CA THR A 44 -17.04 4.98 -8.48
C THR A 44 -16.24 6.05 -7.74
N TYR A 45 -15.09 6.47 -8.27
CA TYR A 45 -14.26 7.52 -7.71
C TYR A 45 -15.07 8.81 -7.54
N GLN A 46 -15.73 9.29 -8.59
CA GLN A 46 -16.52 10.52 -8.54
C GLN A 46 -17.65 10.45 -7.49
N ARG A 47 -18.41 9.36 -7.49
CA ARG A 47 -19.48 9.16 -6.49
C ARG A 47 -18.95 9.11 -5.06
N GLN A 48 -17.81 8.49 -4.83
CA GLN A 48 -17.26 8.37 -3.48
C GLN A 48 -16.63 9.70 -3.02
N LYS A 49 -15.95 10.42 -3.90
CA LYS A 49 -15.47 11.77 -3.66
C LYS A 49 -16.61 12.70 -3.25
N GLU A 50 -17.69 12.74 -4.03
CA GLU A 50 -18.88 13.55 -3.73
C GLU A 50 -19.51 13.19 -2.37
N ARG A 51 -19.59 11.91 -2.04
CA ARG A 51 -20.16 11.43 -0.76
C ARG A 51 -19.29 11.76 0.44
N ALA A 52 -18.00 11.64 0.30
CA ALA A 52 -17.05 11.89 1.38
C ALA A 52 -16.85 13.39 1.63
N GLY A 53 -17.07 14.22 0.62
CA GLY A 53 -16.77 15.65 0.66
C GLY A 53 -15.27 15.94 0.63
N GLY A 54 -14.89 17.16 1.01
CA GLY A 54 -13.52 17.62 0.98
C GLY A 54 -12.98 17.85 -0.43
N VAL A 55 -11.66 18.03 -0.50
CA VAL A 55 -10.90 18.18 -1.76
C VAL A 55 -10.06 16.93 -1.96
N TRP A 56 -10.07 16.40 -3.17
CA TRP A 56 -9.34 15.18 -3.51
C TRP A 56 -8.35 15.47 -4.61
N HIS A 57 -7.12 15.01 -4.40
CA HIS A 57 -6.05 15.00 -5.38
C HIS A 57 -5.63 13.55 -5.58
N SER A 58 -5.75 13.03 -6.82
CA SER A 58 -5.62 11.60 -7.01
C SER A 58 -5.01 11.23 -8.35
N HIS A 59 -4.23 10.15 -8.35
CA HIS A 59 -3.78 9.45 -9.53
C HIS A 59 -4.03 7.95 -9.35
N ILE A 60 -4.82 7.36 -10.25
CA ILE A 60 -5.05 5.90 -10.29
C ILE A 60 -4.71 5.46 -11.70
N ALA A 61 -3.84 4.47 -11.83
CA ALA A 61 -3.46 3.89 -13.10
C ALA A 61 -3.63 2.36 -13.10
N MET A 62 -3.99 1.81 -14.24
CA MET A 62 -4.20 0.37 -14.43
C MET A 62 -3.51 -0.09 -15.71
N VAL A 63 -3.01 -1.31 -15.70
CA VAL A 63 -2.38 -1.92 -16.86
C VAL A 63 -3.41 -2.12 -17.97
N ASP A 64 -3.08 -1.64 -19.16
CA ASP A 64 -3.88 -1.81 -20.38
C ASP A 64 -3.64 -3.17 -21.06
N ALA A 65 -4.27 -3.38 -22.22
CA ALA A 65 -4.14 -4.61 -22.99
C ALA A 65 -2.70 -4.82 -23.54
N ALA A 66 -1.91 -3.75 -23.67
CA ALA A 66 -0.53 -3.82 -24.14
C ALA A 66 0.47 -4.07 -23.01
N GLY A 67 -0.01 -4.11 -21.74
CA GLY A 67 0.83 -4.35 -20.58
C GLY A 67 1.42 -3.07 -19.97
N ALA A 68 1.03 -1.90 -20.46
CA ALA A 68 1.51 -0.61 -19.97
C ALA A 68 0.56 -0.01 -18.94
N MET A 69 1.12 0.64 -17.91
CA MET A 69 0.34 1.36 -16.89
C MET A 69 -0.25 2.62 -17.52
N GLN A 70 -1.59 2.75 -17.52
CA GLN A 70 -2.31 3.88 -18.09
C GLN A 70 -3.18 4.58 -17.05
N PRO A 71 -3.26 5.90 -17.04
CA PRO A 71 -4.10 6.65 -16.13
C PRO A 71 -5.59 6.29 -16.30
N VAL A 72 -6.24 6.03 -15.18
CA VAL A 72 -7.69 5.80 -15.09
C VAL A 72 -8.39 6.98 -14.40
N VAL A 73 -7.76 7.54 -13.37
CA VAL A 73 -8.21 8.77 -12.71
C VAL A 73 -7.01 9.70 -12.63
N GLU A 74 -7.19 10.92 -13.06
CA GLU A 74 -6.31 12.06 -12.83
C GLU A 74 -7.17 13.20 -12.30
N ASP A 75 -7.05 13.49 -11.03
CA ASP A 75 -7.77 14.56 -10.33
C ASP A 75 -6.72 15.42 -9.64
N ASP A 76 -6.35 16.53 -10.27
CA ASP A 76 -5.25 17.41 -9.90
C ASP A 76 -3.97 16.63 -9.49
N PRO A 77 -3.46 15.72 -10.35
CA PRO A 77 -2.43 14.77 -9.97
C PRO A 77 -1.07 15.41 -9.67
N ASP A 78 -0.88 16.64 -10.09
CA ASP A 78 0.36 17.42 -9.89
C ASP A 78 0.25 18.44 -8.74
N PHE A 79 -0.89 18.47 -8.05
CA PHE A 79 -1.07 19.33 -6.89
C PHE A 79 -0.21 18.86 -5.71
N GLY A 80 0.52 19.80 -5.10
CA GLY A 80 1.35 19.53 -3.93
C GLY A 80 0.50 19.38 -2.67
N VAL A 81 0.48 18.20 -2.08
CA VAL A 81 -0.28 17.89 -0.85
C VAL A 81 0.66 17.54 0.30
N HIS A 82 0.27 17.86 1.52
CA HIS A 82 0.92 17.26 2.70
C HIS A 82 0.62 15.75 2.71
N GLY A 83 1.67 14.94 2.48
CA GLY A 83 1.49 13.49 2.32
C GLY A 83 1.21 12.75 3.63
N TYR A 84 1.39 13.42 4.77
CA TYR A 84 1.32 12.80 6.11
C TYR A 84 2.02 11.44 6.12
N SER A 85 1.43 10.42 6.72
CA SER A 85 2.10 9.12 6.83
C SER A 85 2.24 8.35 5.51
N VAL A 86 1.64 8.77 4.39
CA VAL A 86 1.97 8.22 3.07
C VAL A 86 3.42 8.51 2.70
N GLN A 87 3.96 9.68 3.09
CA GLN A 87 5.35 10.08 2.89
C GLN A 87 6.39 9.13 3.52
N LYS A 88 5.99 8.28 4.46
CA LYS A 88 6.86 7.25 5.02
C LYS A 88 7.40 6.28 3.96
N LEU A 89 6.73 6.16 2.82
CA LEU A 89 7.26 5.44 1.65
C LEU A 89 8.51 6.13 1.07
N ALA A 90 8.47 7.45 0.90
CA ALA A 90 9.60 8.23 0.41
C ALA A 90 10.76 8.24 1.42
N VAL A 91 10.46 8.36 2.70
CA VAL A 91 11.48 8.28 3.78
C VAL A 91 12.14 6.90 3.78
N ALA A 92 11.36 5.81 3.70
CA ALA A 92 11.90 4.46 3.63
C ALA A 92 12.73 4.25 2.36
N THR A 93 12.34 4.85 1.23
CA THR A 93 13.13 4.83 -0.01
C THR A 93 14.53 5.44 0.20
N ALA A 94 14.62 6.58 0.89
CA ALA A 94 15.91 7.21 1.17
C ALA A 94 16.80 6.37 2.09
N VAL A 95 16.23 5.72 3.12
CA VAL A 95 16.98 4.81 3.99
C VAL A 95 17.49 3.60 3.21
N MET A 96 16.63 2.98 2.37
CA MET A 96 17.02 1.84 1.56
C MET A 96 18.04 2.21 0.48
N ASP A 97 18.04 3.44 -0.02
CA ASP A 97 19.07 3.93 -0.94
C ASP A 97 20.47 3.91 -0.30
N LYS A 98 20.59 4.33 0.95
CA LYS A 98 21.86 4.20 1.70
C LYS A 98 22.29 2.75 1.89
N ILE A 99 21.33 1.86 2.11
CA ILE A 99 21.60 0.41 2.20
C ILE A 99 22.11 -0.11 0.85
N ASP A 100 21.50 0.26 -0.25
CA ASP A 100 21.93 -0.15 -1.60
C ASP A 100 23.31 0.40 -1.96
N ARG A 101 23.70 1.56 -1.42
CA ARG A 101 25.06 2.12 -1.57
C ARG A 101 26.08 1.50 -0.60
N GLY A 102 25.68 0.61 0.30
CA GLY A 102 26.54 -0.02 1.29
C GLY A 102 26.97 0.89 2.46
N GLU A 103 26.30 2.01 2.65
CA GLU A 103 26.57 2.97 3.74
C GLU A 103 25.82 2.62 5.03
N LEU A 104 24.86 1.71 4.95
CA LEU A 104 23.99 1.25 6.02
C LEU A 104 23.59 -0.19 5.77
N ALA A 105 23.31 -0.96 6.82
CA ALA A 105 22.78 -2.31 6.71
C ALA A 105 21.48 -2.48 7.49
N LEU A 106 20.59 -3.38 7.04
CA LEU A 106 19.34 -3.69 7.76
C LEU A 106 19.59 -4.21 9.19
N GLY A 107 20.75 -4.84 9.41
CA GLY A 107 21.15 -5.37 10.73
C GLY A 107 21.81 -4.37 11.65
N ASP A 108 22.13 -3.16 11.17
CA ASP A 108 22.77 -2.13 12.01
C ASP A 108 21.85 -1.75 13.15
N ARG A 109 22.44 -1.58 14.34
CA ARG A 109 21.73 -1.33 15.59
C ARG A 109 21.91 0.13 16.02
N LEU A 110 20.82 0.72 16.48
CA LEU A 110 20.79 2.05 17.03
C LEU A 110 20.04 2.06 18.35
N ASP A 111 20.53 2.84 19.30
CA ASP A 111 19.81 3.12 20.55
C ASP A 111 18.45 3.76 20.26
N LEU A 112 17.44 3.33 20.97
CA LEU A 112 16.11 3.95 21.03
C LEU A 112 15.97 4.75 22.34
N PRO A 113 16.49 5.98 22.44
CA PRO A 113 16.41 6.75 23.66
C PRO A 113 15.01 7.34 23.85
N ALA A 114 14.60 7.52 25.11
CA ALA A 114 13.31 8.10 25.50
C ALA A 114 12.99 9.42 24.77
N GLY A 115 14.00 10.27 24.52
CA GLY A 115 13.81 11.56 23.83
C GLY A 115 13.38 11.46 22.36
N LEU A 116 13.45 10.28 21.75
CA LEU A 116 12.94 10.03 20.40
C LEU A 116 11.51 9.54 20.38
N ILE A 117 10.96 9.07 21.49
CA ILE A 117 9.61 8.51 21.55
C ILE A 117 8.59 9.58 21.16
N LEU A 118 7.71 9.21 20.25
CA LEU A 118 6.63 10.05 19.76
C LEU A 118 5.36 9.19 19.62
N GLY A 119 4.30 9.61 20.29
CA GLY A 119 2.99 8.95 20.23
C GLY A 119 2.22 9.29 18.94
N GLY A 120 0.94 9.01 18.97
CA GLY A 120 -0.03 9.29 17.90
C GLY A 120 -0.19 8.13 16.93
N SER A 121 0.87 7.41 16.53
CA SER A 121 0.80 6.23 15.70
C SER A 121 1.99 5.32 15.92
N GLY A 122 1.80 4.01 15.76
CA GLY A 122 2.83 3.00 15.90
C GLY A 122 2.82 2.29 17.25
N ILE A 123 3.92 1.63 17.59
CA ILE A 123 4.05 0.74 18.75
C ILE A 123 5.16 1.15 19.73
N TYR A 124 6.17 1.86 19.28
CA TYR A 124 7.31 2.18 20.16
C TYR A 124 6.94 3.04 21.36
N HIS A 125 5.94 3.93 21.24
CA HIS A 125 5.43 4.73 22.35
C HIS A 125 4.69 3.91 23.42
N LEU A 126 4.33 2.67 23.12
CA LEU A 126 3.69 1.75 24.07
C LEU A 126 4.70 1.06 25.01
N HIS A 127 5.99 1.12 24.66
CA HIS A 127 7.04 0.61 25.54
C HIS A 127 7.08 1.44 26.83
N THR A 128 7.18 0.78 27.94
CA THR A 128 7.30 1.45 29.24
C THR A 128 8.75 1.65 29.69
N VAL A 129 9.68 0.95 29.04
CA VAL A 129 11.12 1.02 29.29
C VAL A 129 11.82 1.21 27.95
N TRP A 130 12.72 2.21 27.87
CA TRP A 130 13.50 2.52 26.67
C TRP A 130 14.98 2.47 26.99
N GLY A 131 15.81 2.41 25.96
CA GLY A 131 17.24 2.25 26.04
C GLY A 131 17.71 1.00 25.29
N ASP A 132 16.76 0.27 24.67
CA ASP A 132 17.08 -0.87 23.84
C ASP A 132 17.72 -0.44 22.51
N GLU A 133 18.58 -1.30 21.98
CA GLU A 133 19.05 -1.21 20.61
C GLU A 133 18.03 -1.87 19.67
N ILE A 134 17.68 -1.15 18.60
CA ILE A 134 16.82 -1.67 17.53
C ILE A 134 17.54 -1.64 16.21
N THR A 135 17.24 -2.62 15.35
CA THR A 135 17.85 -2.67 14.01
C THR A 135 17.16 -1.71 13.04
N VAL A 136 17.86 -1.36 11.97
CA VAL A 136 17.28 -0.60 10.84
C VAL A 136 16.06 -1.32 10.29
N ALA A 137 16.12 -2.64 10.16
CA ALA A 137 14.97 -3.46 9.73
C ALA A 137 13.76 -3.29 10.66
N ASN A 138 13.96 -3.25 11.97
CA ASN A 138 12.90 -3.10 12.95
C ASN A 138 12.15 -1.77 12.79
N PHE A 139 12.89 -0.66 12.74
CA PHE A 139 12.20 0.63 12.63
C PHE A 139 11.61 0.86 11.23
N LEU A 140 12.18 0.34 10.14
CA LEU A 140 11.55 0.38 8.82
C LEU A 140 10.26 -0.45 8.79
N THR A 141 10.26 -1.60 9.45
CA THR A 141 9.05 -2.43 9.58
C THR A 141 7.97 -1.69 10.37
N ALA A 142 8.28 -1.11 11.52
CA ALA A 142 7.34 -0.32 12.31
C ALA A 142 6.85 0.93 11.55
N LEU A 143 7.75 1.61 10.81
CA LEU A 143 7.44 2.78 9.98
C LEU A 143 6.33 2.48 8.96
N LEU A 144 6.46 1.37 8.25
CA LEU A 144 5.56 1.05 7.14
C LEU A 144 4.34 0.24 7.56
N LEU A 145 4.49 -0.74 8.46
CA LEU A 145 3.42 -1.64 8.86
C LEU A 145 2.38 -0.96 9.76
N VAL A 146 2.85 -0.32 10.83
CA VAL A 146 1.99 0.31 11.84
C VAL A 146 2.12 1.83 11.86
N SER A 147 2.78 2.40 10.84
CA SER A 147 2.93 3.84 10.69
C SER A 147 3.59 4.53 11.89
N ASP A 148 4.59 3.89 12.52
CA ASP A 148 5.20 4.36 13.75
C ASP A 148 5.86 5.74 13.58
N ASN A 149 5.53 6.68 14.47
CA ASN A 149 6.05 8.04 14.43
C ASN A 149 7.46 8.14 15.06
N THR A 150 7.77 7.29 16.02
CA THR A 150 9.13 7.18 16.58
C THR A 150 10.09 6.65 15.50
N ALA A 151 9.63 5.70 14.68
CA ALA A 151 10.41 5.16 13.57
C ALA A 151 10.80 6.25 12.54
N VAL A 152 9.96 7.27 12.32
CA VAL A 152 10.34 8.44 11.50
C VAL A 152 11.57 9.13 12.06
N ARG A 153 11.60 9.35 13.38
CA ARG A 153 12.76 9.97 14.07
C ARG A 153 13.99 9.07 14.01
N MET A 154 13.82 7.75 14.04
CA MET A 154 14.93 6.80 13.86
C MET A 154 15.49 6.87 12.44
N CYS A 155 14.62 6.99 11.41
CA CYS A 155 15.09 7.24 10.03
C CYS A 155 15.94 8.51 9.94
N GLY A 156 15.53 9.59 10.61
CA GLY A 156 16.29 10.84 10.63
C GLY A 156 17.68 10.73 11.28
N ARG A 157 17.93 9.72 12.12
CA ARG A 157 19.26 9.47 12.68
C ARG A 157 20.22 8.84 11.67
N VAL A 158 19.71 8.12 10.71
CA VAL A 158 20.56 7.46 9.68
C VAL A 158 20.57 8.21 8.36
N VAL A 159 19.51 8.97 8.05
CA VAL A 159 19.40 9.83 6.88
C VAL A 159 18.82 11.17 7.31
N PRO A 160 19.64 12.22 7.48
CA PRO A 160 19.15 13.56 7.81
C PRO A 160 18.19 14.12 6.76
N ALA A 161 17.33 15.04 7.17
CA ALA A 161 16.26 15.60 6.32
C ALA A 161 16.75 16.11 4.95
N LEU A 162 17.88 16.83 4.92
CA LEU A 162 18.44 17.36 3.67
C LEU A 162 18.92 16.24 2.75
N GLU A 163 19.58 15.22 3.31
CA GLU A 163 20.01 14.04 2.55
C GLU A 163 18.81 13.25 2.00
N ILE A 164 17.71 13.13 2.77
CA ILE A 164 16.47 12.53 2.25
C ILE A 164 16.03 13.29 1.00
N ASN A 165 15.99 14.61 1.04
CA ASN A 165 15.56 15.45 -0.07
C ASN A 165 16.51 15.35 -1.29
N GLU A 166 17.82 15.31 -1.05
CA GLU A 166 18.83 15.10 -2.10
C GLU A 166 18.66 13.75 -2.80
N ILE A 167 18.46 12.68 -2.03
CA ILE A 167 18.21 11.34 -2.58
C ILE A 167 16.93 11.30 -3.41
N LEU A 168 15.84 11.89 -2.91
CA LEU A 168 14.57 11.94 -3.63
C LEU A 168 14.70 12.76 -4.93
N ALA A 169 15.34 13.91 -4.87
CA ALA A 169 15.61 14.74 -6.06
C ALA A 169 16.48 14.01 -7.09
N ALA A 170 17.54 13.31 -6.66
CA ALA A 170 18.39 12.51 -7.52
C ALA A 170 17.64 11.34 -8.18
N LYS A 171 16.57 10.84 -7.54
CA LYS A 171 15.68 9.85 -8.13
C LYS A 171 14.61 10.45 -9.05
N GLY A 172 14.59 11.79 -9.23
CA GLY A 172 13.68 12.48 -10.13
C GLY A 172 12.38 12.98 -9.49
N PHE A 173 12.23 12.90 -8.17
CA PHE A 173 11.07 13.42 -7.45
C PHE A 173 11.29 14.90 -7.11
N ALA A 174 10.78 15.80 -7.96
CA ALA A 174 11.00 17.24 -7.83
C ALA A 174 10.15 17.89 -6.70
N HIS A 175 9.00 17.31 -6.42
CA HIS A 175 8.02 17.85 -5.47
C HIS A 175 7.93 17.04 -4.18
N THR A 176 8.31 15.76 -4.21
CA THR A 176 8.29 14.89 -3.01
C THR A 176 9.50 15.17 -2.13
N ARG A 177 9.24 15.74 -0.97
CA ARG A 177 10.29 16.11 0.00
C ARG A 177 9.78 16.12 1.42
N VAL A 178 10.67 15.87 2.38
CA VAL A 178 10.43 16.15 3.81
C VAL A 178 10.69 17.62 4.10
N GLU A 179 10.11 18.14 5.17
CA GLU A 179 10.33 19.52 5.63
C GLU A 179 11.37 19.56 6.75
N PRO A 180 12.59 20.04 6.48
CA PRO A 180 13.65 20.11 7.46
C PRO A 180 13.29 21.01 8.64
N VAL A 181 13.76 20.64 9.83
CA VAL A 181 13.71 21.47 11.04
C VAL A 181 15.14 21.70 11.56
N ALA A 182 15.30 22.52 12.56
CA ALA A 182 16.63 22.87 13.12
C ALA A 182 17.42 21.63 13.58
N ASN A 183 16.74 20.59 14.12
CA ASN A 183 17.40 19.34 14.46
C ASN A 183 17.43 18.41 13.22
N PRO A 184 18.60 18.05 12.66
CA PRO A 184 18.70 17.24 11.44
C PRO A 184 18.09 15.84 11.57
N ASN A 185 17.97 15.33 12.80
CA ASN A 185 17.32 14.03 13.08
C ASN A 185 15.78 14.14 13.17
N ARG A 186 15.21 15.31 12.94
CA ARG A 186 13.78 15.57 12.96
C ARG A 186 13.37 16.33 11.74
N PHE A 187 12.21 15.99 11.22
CA PHE A 187 11.59 16.67 10.11
C PHE A 187 10.09 16.43 10.15
N PHE A 188 9.33 17.29 9.53
CA PHE A 188 7.95 16.99 9.16
C PHE A 188 7.96 16.14 7.90
N LEU A 189 6.97 15.26 7.76
CA LEU A 189 6.88 14.32 6.64
C LEU A 189 6.76 15.02 5.28
N GLY A 190 6.26 16.27 5.27
CA GLY A 190 6.34 17.16 4.11
C GLY A 190 5.33 16.85 3.02
N VAL A 191 5.71 17.18 1.80
CA VAL A 191 4.81 17.24 0.65
C VAL A 191 5.17 16.23 -0.43
N THR A 192 4.15 15.85 -1.21
CA THR A 192 4.26 15.03 -2.43
C THR A 192 3.19 15.47 -3.43
N THR A 193 3.17 14.85 -4.62
CA THR A 193 2.03 14.92 -5.54
C THR A 193 1.48 13.53 -5.79
N PRO A 194 0.19 13.39 -6.16
CA PRO A 194 -0.37 12.09 -6.56
C PRO A 194 0.43 11.41 -7.67
N ARG A 195 0.92 12.19 -8.65
CA ARG A 195 1.72 11.67 -9.77
C ARG A 195 3.08 11.16 -9.33
N GLU A 196 3.81 11.92 -8.51
CA GLU A 196 5.11 11.45 -8.01
C GLU A 196 4.98 10.24 -7.07
N MET A 197 3.93 10.18 -6.26
CA MET A 197 3.65 9.01 -5.43
C MET A 197 3.31 7.79 -6.31
N HIS A 198 2.54 7.97 -7.39
CA HIS A 198 2.31 6.93 -8.39
C HIS A 198 3.61 6.47 -9.05
N ASP A 199 4.50 7.40 -9.45
CA ASP A 199 5.79 7.05 -10.05
C ASP A 199 6.67 6.26 -9.08
N LEU A 200 6.75 6.71 -7.81
CA LEU A 200 7.47 5.99 -6.75
C LEU A 200 6.95 4.55 -6.60
N LEU A 201 5.64 4.37 -6.53
CA LEU A 201 5.00 3.07 -6.39
C LEU A 201 5.21 2.17 -7.61
N THR A 202 5.11 2.73 -8.82
CA THR A 202 5.34 2.00 -10.06
C THR A 202 6.77 1.51 -10.16
N ARG A 203 7.74 2.39 -9.89
CA ARG A 203 9.17 2.05 -9.90
C ARG A 203 9.55 1.11 -8.75
N LEU A 204 8.89 1.21 -7.60
CA LEU A 204 9.04 0.24 -6.51
C LEU A 204 8.55 -1.15 -6.95
N ALA A 205 7.39 -1.21 -7.59
CA ALA A 205 6.80 -2.44 -8.10
C ALA A 205 7.62 -3.04 -9.26
N ASP A 206 8.19 -2.21 -10.12
CA ASP A 206 9.04 -2.65 -11.23
C ASP A 206 10.50 -2.92 -10.82
N GLN A 207 10.83 -2.74 -9.55
CA GLN A 207 12.18 -2.93 -8.99
C GLN A 207 13.24 -2.01 -9.65
N THR A 208 12.83 -0.82 -10.12
CA THR A 208 13.70 0.18 -10.74
C THR A 208 13.96 1.39 -9.84
N LEU A 209 13.24 1.51 -8.72
CA LEU A 209 13.42 2.58 -7.73
C LEU A 209 14.71 2.40 -6.91
N LEU A 210 14.97 1.17 -6.52
CA LEU A 210 16.04 0.69 -5.64
C LEU A 210 16.55 -0.66 -6.16
N SER A 211 17.53 -1.28 -5.48
CA SER A 211 17.89 -2.65 -5.79
C SER A 211 16.66 -3.58 -5.69
N PRO A 212 16.62 -4.68 -6.47
CA PRO A 212 15.52 -5.63 -6.38
C PRO A 212 15.30 -6.19 -4.96
N ALA A 213 16.35 -6.34 -4.16
CA ALA A 213 16.27 -6.80 -2.78
C ALA A 213 15.56 -5.77 -1.90
N SER A 214 15.94 -4.49 -2.03
CA SER A 214 15.35 -3.38 -1.29
C SER A 214 13.89 -3.15 -1.66
N CYS A 215 13.55 -3.22 -2.94
CA CYS A 215 12.16 -3.13 -3.39
C CYS A 215 11.31 -4.27 -2.80
N ARG A 216 11.80 -5.50 -2.84
CA ARG A 216 11.09 -6.65 -2.24
C ARG A 216 10.91 -6.51 -0.73
N PHE A 217 11.92 -5.99 -0.01
CA PHE A 217 11.82 -5.76 1.43
C PHE A 217 10.69 -4.78 1.76
N LEU A 218 10.63 -3.61 1.10
CA LEU A 218 9.56 -2.64 1.32
C LEU A 218 8.18 -3.18 0.95
N LEU A 219 8.08 -3.91 -0.16
CA LEU A 219 6.83 -4.52 -0.61
C LEU A 219 6.37 -5.64 0.32
N SER A 220 7.27 -6.42 0.91
CA SER A 220 6.90 -7.47 1.87
C SER A 220 6.19 -6.90 3.10
N ILE A 221 6.65 -5.74 3.59
CA ILE A 221 6.05 -5.07 4.74
C ILE A 221 4.69 -4.46 4.37
N THR A 222 4.63 -3.71 3.26
CA THR A 222 3.41 -2.99 2.86
C THR A 222 2.29 -3.93 2.38
N ARG A 223 2.63 -5.15 1.98
CA ARG A 223 1.69 -6.23 1.60
C ARG A 223 1.27 -7.10 2.76
N TRP A 224 1.86 -6.95 3.94
CA TRP A 224 1.53 -7.81 5.07
C TRP A 224 0.02 -7.79 5.38
N VAL A 225 -0.57 -8.99 5.51
CA VAL A 225 -2.04 -9.17 5.60
C VAL A 225 -2.66 -8.46 6.80
N ASN A 226 -1.94 -8.39 7.91
CA ASN A 226 -2.37 -7.75 9.16
C ASN A 226 -1.96 -6.26 9.26
N GLY A 227 -1.40 -5.68 8.19
CA GLY A 227 -1.19 -4.25 8.11
C GLY A 227 -2.51 -3.48 7.98
N TYR A 228 -2.43 -2.16 7.75
CA TYR A 228 -3.62 -1.32 7.64
C TYR A 228 -4.66 -1.89 6.66
N HIS A 229 -5.92 -1.97 7.11
CA HIS A 229 -7.01 -2.58 6.36
C HIS A 229 -8.37 -1.88 6.50
N ASP A 230 -8.44 -0.71 7.10
CA ASP A 230 -9.69 0.04 7.22
C ASP A 230 -10.12 0.73 5.92
N GLY A 231 -9.15 1.11 5.08
CA GLY A 231 -9.39 1.74 3.79
C GLY A 231 -9.52 0.72 2.65
N ILE A 232 -8.64 0.83 1.65
CA ILE A 232 -8.69 0.04 0.40
C ILE A 232 -8.86 -1.47 0.64
N ARG A 233 -8.21 -2.02 1.65
CA ARG A 233 -8.23 -3.47 1.94
C ARG A 233 -9.43 -3.95 2.76
N ARG A 234 -10.31 -3.07 3.22
CA ARG A 234 -11.38 -3.40 4.17
C ARG A 234 -12.33 -4.50 3.68
N ASN A 235 -12.74 -4.42 2.43
CA ASN A 235 -13.71 -5.34 1.83
C ASN A 235 -13.02 -6.49 1.07
N MET A 236 -11.90 -6.98 1.59
CA MET A 236 -11.07 -8.02 0.99
C MET A 236 -10.81 -9.15 1.97
N SER A 237 -10.77 -10.38 1.47
CA SER A 237 -10.29 -11.55 2.21
C SER A 237 -8.78 -11.45 2.48
N SER A 238 -8.24 -12.30 3.34
CA SER A 238 -6.80 -12.33 3.62
C SER A 238 -5.96 -12.59 2.36
N ASN A 239 -6.39 -13.51 1.49
CA ASN A 239 -5.73 -13.77 0.21
C ASN A 239 -5.75 -12.56 -0.72
N GLU A 240 -6.86 -11.83 -0.78
CA GLU A 240 -6.94 -10.61 -1.58
C GLU A 240 -6.05 -9.50 -1.00
N ARG A 241 -6.04 -9.32 0.33
CA ARG A 241 -5.17 -8.35 1.02
C ARG A 241 -3.70 -8.59 0.75
N SER A 242 -3.24 -9.84 0.69
CA SER A 242 -1.85 -10.19 0.40
C SER A 242 -1.39 -9.75 -1.00
N ARG A 243 -2.33 -9.42 -1.88
CA ARG A 243 -2.11 -8.88 -3.22
C ARG A 243 -2.20 -7.37 -3.30
N VAL A 244 -2.28 -6.67 -2.16
CA VAL A 244 -2.37 -5.21 -2.11
C VAL A 244 -1.31 -4.67 -1.17
N ALA A 245 -0.31 -3.98 -1.71
CA ALA A 245 0.58 -3.14 -0.93
C ALA A 245 -0.12 -1.82 -0.66
N THR A 246 -0.12 -1.34 0.58
CA THR A 246 -0.75 -0.06 0.91
C THR A 246 -0.03 0.68 2.02
N LYS A 247 -0.11 2.01 1.97
CA LYS A 247 0.27 2.91 3.04
C LYS A 247 -0.78 3.99 3.20
N TYR A 248 -1.33 4.10 4.39
CA TYR A 248 -2.25 5.17 4.74
C TYR A 248 -1.54 6.37 5.38
N GLY A 249 -2.19 7.53 5.33
CA GLY A 249 -1.82 8.73 6.04
C GLY A 249 -3.08 9.44 6.54
N ALA A 250 -3.03 9.94 7.76
CA ALA A 250 -4.15 10.64 8.36
C ALA A 250 -3.64 11.71 9.32
N ASP A 251 -4.25 12.87 9.27
CA ASP A 251 -4.05 13.98 10.21
C ASP A 251 -5.19 14.98 10.03
N PHE A 252 -5.02 16.16 10.57
CA PHE A 252 -5.87 17.33 10.30
C PHE A 252 -5.01 18.60 10.29
N ASN A 253 -5.51 19.62 9.63
CA ASN A 253 -4.94 20.96 9.58
C ASN A 253 -6.07 21.99 9.64
N GLU A 254 -5.75 23.25 9.35
CA GLU A 254 -6.71 24.36 9.35
C GLU A 254 -7.88 24.17 8.37
N LEU A 255 -7.68 23.38 7.31
CA LEU A 255 -8.71 23.07 6.32
C LEU A 255 -9.68 21.97 6.77
N GLY A 256 -9.26 21.11 7.74
CA GLY A 256 -10.05 19.99 8.20
C GLY A 256 -9.24 18.71 8.31
N ALA A 257 -9.92 17.56 8.39
CA ALA A 257 -9.27 16.28 8.40
C ALA A 257 -8.67 15.92 7.04
N ALA A 258 -7.58 15.16 7.07
CA ALA A 258 -6.95 14.55 5.91
C ALA A 258 -6.94 13.03 6.06
N ARG A 259 -7.34 12.30 5.01
CA ARG A 259 -7.36 10.83 4.96
C ARG A 259 -6.83 10.40 3.60
N HIS A 260 -5.64 9.83 3.61
CA HIS A 260 -4.86 9.50 2.42
C HIS A 260 -4.58 8.01 2.34
N GLU A 261 -4.48 7.48 1.14
CA GLU A 261 -4.02 6.12 0.95
C GLU A 261 -3.36 5.96 -0.43
N ALA A 262 -2.19 5.31 -0.47
CA ALA A 262 -1.47 5.04 -1.69
C ALA A 262 -0.94 3.61 -1.70
N GLY A 263 -0.90 2.97 -2.88
CA GLY A 263 -0.48 1.59 -2.95
C GLY A 263 -0.53 0.96 -4.34
N ILE A 264 -0.36 -0.35 -4.35
CA ILE A 264 -0.22 -1.18 -5.55
C ILE A 264 -1.11 -2.41 -5.40
N MET A 265 -1.82 -2.80 -6.46
CA MET A 265 -2.53 -4.07 -6.54
C MET A 265 -1.82 -4.99 -7.52
N PHE A 266 -1.71 -6.26 -7.14
CA PHE A 266 -1.02 -7.30 -7.91
C PHE A 266 -2.02 -8.29 -8.49
N GLY A 267 -1.75 -8.76 -9.70
CA GLY A 267 -2.44 -9.89 -10.31
C GLY A 267 -2.21 -11.21 -9.58
N THR A 268 -2.90 -12.25 -9.99
CA THR A 268 -2.71 -13.60 -9.44
C THR A 268 -1.34 -14.21 -9.79
N ASP A 269 -0.72 -13.70 -10.83
CA ASP A 269 0.64 -14.06 -11.28
C ASP A 269 1.75 -13.24 -10.58
N GLY A 270 1.39 -12.38 -9.62
CA GLY A 270 2.31 -11.51 -8.91
C GLY A 270 2.78 -10.28 -9.68
N ALA A 271 2.26 -10.02 -10.87
CA ALA A 271 2.58 -8.79 -11.61
C ALA A 271 1.77 -7.60 -11.05
N PRO A 272 2.37 -6.41 -10.89
CA PRO A 272 1.62 -5.21 -10.53
C PRO A 272 0.69 -4.81 -11.69
N VAL A 273 -0.58 -4.59 -11.37
CA VAL A 273 -1.62 -4.33 -12.39
C VAL A 273 -2.39 -3.04 -12.16
N LEU A 274 -2.28 -2.45 -10.97
CA LEU A 274 -2.90 -1.17 -10.66
C LEU A 274 -2.09 -0.45 -9.58
N THR A 275 -1.93 0.85 -9.71
CA THR A 275 -1.42 1.74 -8.66
C THR A 275 -2.47 2.79 -8.33
N TYR A 276 -2.45 3.27 -7.09
CA TYR A 276 -3.30 4.35 -6.64
C TYR A 276 -2.57 5.26 -5.66
N ALA A 277 -2.80 6.55 -5.78
CA ALA A 277 -2.41 7.58 -4.83
C ALA A 277 -3.60 8.52 -4.68
N MET A 278 -4.25 8.51 -3.52
CA MET A 278 -5.45 9.26 -3.24
C MET A 278 -5.24 10.08 -1.97
N PHE A 279 -5.35 11.38 -2.12
CA PHE A 279 -5.16 12.37 -1.06
C PHE A 279 -6.45 13.17 -0.92
N ALA A 280 -7.11 13.01 0.21
CA ALA A 280 -8.36 13.71 0.53
C ALA A 280 -8.14 14.58 1.76
N GLU A 281 -8.42 15.87 1.66
CA GLU A 281 -8.24 16.87 2.71
C GLU A 281 -9.43 17.82 2.80
N GLY A 282 -9.44 18.71 3.80
CA GLY A 282 -10.57 19.56 4.06
C GLY A 282 -11.83 18.79 4.46
N LEU A 283 -11.67 17.63 5.07
CA LEU A 283 -12.76 16.75 5.48
C LEU A 283 -13.27 17.11 6.87
N GLY A 284 -14.52 16.69 7.18
CA GLY A 284 -15.07 16.73 8.53
C GLY A 284 -14.51 15.62 9.44
N GLU A 285 -15.12 15.46 10.61
CA GLU A 285 -14.85 14.38 11.57
C GLU A 285 -13.36 14.26 11.94
N LEU A 286 -12.77 15.36 12.46
CA LEU A 286 -11.33 15.48 12.75
C LEU A 286 -10.78 14.33 13.58
N ASP A 287 -11.54 13.88 14.59
CA ASP A 287 -11.12 12.85 15.55
C ASP A 287 -11.42 11.42 15.09
N ASN A 288 -12.10 11.24 13.95
CA ASN A 288 -12.42 9.94 13.41
C ASN A 288 -11.32 9.45 12.47
N TYR A 289 -10.35 8.71 13.01
CA TYR A 289 -9.26 8.09 12.24
C TYR A 289 -9.60 6.69 11.72
N GLY A 290 -10.75 6.15 12.10
CA GLY A 290 -11.11 4.76 11.85
C GLY A 290 -11.93 4.52 10.59
N ALA A 291 -12.34 3.27 10.46
CA ALA A 291 -13.09 2.74 9.33
C ALA A 291 -14.47 3.39 9.08
N THR A 292 -15.01 4.12 10.05
CA THR A 292 -16.30 4.82 9.93
C THR A 292 -16.21 6.21 9.32
N HIS A 293 -15.00 6.78 9.19
CA HIS A 293 -14.82 8.07 8.55
C HIS A 293 -15.26 8.03 7.06
N PRO A 294 -16.03 9.01 6.55
CA PRO A 294 -16.58 8.98 5.19
C PRO A 294 -15.54 8.77 4.08
N ALA A 295 -14.38 9.42 4.17
CA ALA A 295 -13.31 9.21 3.18
C ALA A 295 -12.65 7.82 3.28
N VAL A 296 -12.52 7.26 4.49
CA VAL A 296 -12.02 5.89 4.67
C VAL A 296 -13.03 4.87 4.13
N GLN A 297 -14.32 5.10 4.30
CA GLN A 297 -15.37 4.31 3.66
C GLN A 297 -15.32 4.42 2.14
N ALA A 298 -15.05 5.61 1.61
CA ALA A 298 -14.86 5.82 0.17
C ALA A 298 -13.67 5.01 -0.36
N HIS A 299 -12.54 5.00 0.36
CA HIS A 299 -11.39 4.15 0.03
C HIS A 299 -11.78 2.66 0.02
N ALA A 300 -12.56 2.19 0.99
CA ALA A 300 -12.99 0.79 1.06
C ALA A 300 -13.86 0.37 -0.14
N VAL A 301 -14.78 1.24 -0.57
CA VAL A 301 -15.62 1.00 -1.76
C VAL A 301 -14.79 1.04 -3.03
N LEU A 302 -13.86 2.00 -3.13
CA LEU A 302 -12.93 2.10 -4.26
C LEU A 302 -12.02 0.88 -4.32
N GLY A 303 -11.48 0.45 -3.19
CA GLY A 303 -10.62 -0.73 -3.11
C GLY A 303 -11.30 -1.97 -3.67
N ARG A 304 -12.53 -2.26 -3.24
CA ARG A 304 -13.30 -3.38 -3.79
C ARG A 304 -13.56 -3.22 -5.29
N THR A 305 -13.95 -2.01 -5.72
CA THR A 305 -14.20 -1.75 -7.15
C THR A 305 -12.95 -1.94 -8.00
N MET A 306 -11.80 -1.44 -7.56
CA MET A 306 -10.51 -1.60 -8.26
C MET A 306 -10.10 -3.07 -8.29
N PHE A 307 -10.17 -3.76 -7.17
CA PHE A 307 -9.77 -5.16 -7.08
C PHE A 307 -10.63 -6.09 -7.96
N ASP A 308 -11.96 -5.91 -7.97
CA ASP A 308 -12.84 -6.64 -8.86
C ASP A 308 -12.55 -6.32 -10.34
N THR A 309 -12.19 -5.07 -10.62
CA THR A 309 -11.91 -4.64 -11.99
C THR A 309 -10.63 -5.26 -12.52
N ILE A 310 -9.55 -5.32 -11.74
CA ILE A 310 -8.29 -5.93 -12.18
C ILE A 310 -8.44 -7.44 -12.45
N GLY A 311 -9.32 -8.11 -11.74
CA GLY A 311 -9.61 -9.53 -11.94
C GLY A 311 -10.29 -9.85 -13.29
N THR A 312 -10.90 -8.86 -13.92
CA THR A 312 -11.69 -9.03 -15.14
C THR A 312 -11.24 -8.17 -16.33
N ALA A 313 -10.47 -7.13 -16.10
CA ALA A 313 -10.20 -6.10 -17.10
C ALA A 313 -8.72 -5.68 -17.23
N ALA A 314 -7.84 -6.02 -16.29
CA ALA A 314 -6.42 -5.74 -16.42
C ALA A 314 -5.78 -6.67 -17.45
N GLY A 315 -4.95 -6.12 -18.33
CA GLY A 315 -4.12 -6.87 -19.25
C GLY A 315 -2.92 -7.54 -18.54
N PRO A 316 -2.12 -8.32 -19.26
CA PRO A 316 -0.86 -8.85 -18.74
C PRO A 316 0.12 -7.70 -18.52
N SER A 317 0.59 -7.55 -17.29
CA SER A 317 1.58 -6.52 -16.97
C SER A 317 2.96 -6.86 -17.53
N THR A 318 3.67 -5.85 -18.03
CA THR A 318 5.08 -5.96 -18.44
C THR A 318 6.05 -5.69 -17.28
N LEU A 319 5.55 -5.23 -16.14
CA LEU A 319 6.35 -4.94 -14.96
C LEU A 319 6.86 -6.21 -14.27
N ALA A 320 7.89 -6.07 -13.45
CA ALA A 320 8.51 -7.18 -12.73
C ALA A 320 7.50 -7.95 -11.86
N ARG A 321 7.57 -9.27 -11.90
CA ARG A 321 6.69 -10.13 -11.11
C ARG A 321 7.24 -10.36 -9.72
N HIS A 322 6.34 -10.37 -8.75
CA HIS A 322 6.63 -10.65 -7.35
C HIS A 322 6.00 -11.97 -6.92
N THR A 323 6.65 -12.67 -6.00
CA THR A 323 6.03 -13.82 -5.35
C THR A 323 4.74 -13.37 -4.67
N VAL A 324 3.63 -14.02 -4.96
CA VAL A 324 2.38 -13.86 -4.22
C VAL A 324 2.53 -14.65 -2.93
N PRO A 325 2.48 -14.02 -1.75
CA PRO A 325 2.52 -14.78 -0.50
C PRO A 325 1.30 -15.69 -0.43
N GLU A 326 1.52 -16.98 -0.27
CA GLU A 326 0.46 -17.86 0.19
C GLU A 326 0.18 -17.51 1.65
N PHE A 327 -1.05 -17.14 1.93
CA PHE A 327 -1.48 -16.95 3.30
C PHE A 327 -1.87 -18.32 3.88
N HIS A 328 -0.98 -18.87 4.67
CA HIS A 328 -1.30 -20.00 5.53
C HIS A 328 -1.70 -19.46 6.90
N PRO A 329 -2.83 -19.87 7.48
CA PRO A 329 -3.12 -19.62 8.88
C PRO A 329 -1.94 -20.13 9.70
N VAL A 330 -1.27 -19.26 10.41
CA VAL A 330 -0.16 -19.66 11.28
C VAL A 330 -0.78 -20.36 12.47
N ASP A 331 -0.23 -21.50 12.83
CA ASP A 331 -0.68 -22.22 14.01
C ASP A 331 -0.55 -21.34 15.25
N GLY A 332 -1.67 -21.01 15.88
CA GLY A 332 -1.73 -20.28 17.12
C GLY A 332 -1.48 -18.78 17.01
N GLY A 333 -1.62 -18.21 15.80
CA GLY A 333 -1.55 -16.75 15.61
C GLY A 333 -2.76 -16.04 16.18
#